data_d34021ec6f79402d8fae4b56c8736143
#
_entry.id   d34021ec6f79402d8fae4b56c8736143
#
_cell.length_a   1.000
_cell.length_b   1.000
_cell.length_c   1.000
_cell.angle_alpha   90.00
_cell.angle_beta   90.00
_cell.angle_gamma   90.00
#
_symmetry.space_group_name_H-M   'P 1'
#
loop_
_entity.id
_entity.type
_entity.pdbx_description
1 polymer ?
#
loop_
_entity_poly.entity_id
_entity_poly.type
_entity_poly.pdbx_seq_one_letter_code
_entity_poly.pdbx_strand_id
1 'polypeptide(L)'
;MNTEWRFKELCKSMPGAKWDAANQQWRVPASWATCLALRSTFKNDLVIGPRLTEWATNEVTNRITPANDLRDLEALEDLSNEDLFPHQRAGVAFLAVARRALLADEPGLGKTAQAIRALKRLQEQGHDVFPALIVCPNTLKKNWKR
;
A
#
# COMPACT_ATOMS: atom_id res chain seq x y z
N MET A 1 -21.38 -32.69 14.27
CA MET A 1 -21.45 -31.24 13.97
C MET A 1 -20.58 -31.00 12.77
N ASN A 2 -21.16 -30.57 11.63
CA ASN A 2 -20.44 -30.53 10.35
C ASN A 2 -19.45 -29.37 10.39
N THR A 3 -18.17 -29.64 10.53
CA THR A 3 -17.06 -28.69 10.64
C THR A 3 -16.99 -27.74 9.42
N GLU A 4 -17.42 -28.21 8.26
CA GLU A 4 -17.44 -27.48 7.01
C GLU A 4 -18.39 -26.26 7.05
N TRP A 5 -19.51 -26.35 7.74
CA TRP A 5 -20.48 -25.25 7.80
C TRP A 5 -19.97 -24.06 8.61
N ARG A 6 -19.24 -24.32 9.68
CA ARG A 6 -18.59 -23.28 10.52
C ARG A 6 -17.59 -22.47 9.74
N PHE A 7 -16.75 -23.12 8.93
CA PHE A 7 -15.78 -22.45 8.09
C PHE A 7 -16.41 -21.67 6.95
N LYS A 8 -17.54 -22.12 6.41
CA LYS A 8 -18.26 -21.45 5.33
C LYS A 8 -18.69 -20.04 5.72
N GLU A 9 -19.31 -19.86 6.89
CA GLU A 9 -19.74 -18.54 7.34
C GLU A 9 -18.53 -17.63 7.67
N LEU A 10 -17.47 -18.19 8.23
CA LEU A 10 -16.23 -17.45 8.47
C LEU A 10 -15.56 -17.00 7.16
N CYS A 11 -15.52 -17.86 6.14
CA CYS A 11 -15.01 -17.47 4.83
C CYS A 11 -15.86 -16.39 4.17
N LYS A 12 -17.18 -16.50 4.27
CA LYS A 12 -18.11 -15.51 3.73
C LYS A 12 -17.98 -14.13 4.38
N SER A 13 -17.61 -14.07 5.65
CA SER A 13 -17.42 -12.83 6.39
C SER A 13 -16.10 -12.11 6.05
N MET A 14 -15.18 -12.74 5.33
CA MET A 14 -13.91 -12.13 4.97
C MET A 14 -14.09 -10.95 4.00
N PRO A 15 -13.33 -9.87 4.15
CA PRO A 15 -13.40 -8.70 3.26
C PRO A 15 -13.19 -9.09 1.79
N GLY A 16 -14.16 -8.78 0.94
CA GLY A 16 -14.08 -9.05 -0.50
C GLY A 16 -14.15 -10.53 -0.89
N ALA A 17 -14.60 -11.41 0.01
CA ALA A 17 -14.74 -12.84 -0.26
C ALA A 17 -15.79 -13.10 -1.35
N LYS A 18 -15.42 -13.95 -2.32
CA LYS A 18 -16.30 -14.42 -3.40
C LYS A 18 -16.19 -15.93 -3.51
N TRP A 19 -17.34 -16.58 -3.67
CA TRP A 19 -17.37 -18.01 -3.92
C TRP A 19 -17.09 -18.31 -5.39
N ASP A 20 -16.12 -19.17 -5.64
CA ASP A 20 -15.80 -19.71 -6.96
C ASP A 20 -16.42 -21.10 -7.07
N ALA A 21 -17.56 -21.18 -7.76
CA ALA A 21 -18.31 -22.41 -7.91
C ALA A 21 -17.59 -23.45 -8.79
N ALA A 22 -16.79 -23.01 -9.76
CA ALA A 22 -16.06 -23.91 -10.66
C ALA A 22 -14.96 -24.69 -9.93
N ASN A 23 -14.26 -24.02 -9.00
CA ASN A 23 -13.18 -24.61 -8.23
C ASN A 23 -13.60 -24.98 -6.79
N GLN A 24 -14.85 -24.77 -6.43
CA GLN A 24 -15.41 -25.03 -5.08
C GLN A 24 -14.57 -24.42 -3.95
N GLN A 25 -14.15 -23.17 -4.11
CA GLN A 25 -13.29 -22.47 -3.16
C GLN A 25 -13.71 -21.02 -2.96
N TRP A 26 -13.39 -20.47 -1.79
CA TRP A 26 -13.49 -19.04 -1.53
C TRP A 26 -12.27 -18.32 -2.07
N ARG A 27 -12.51 -17.22 -2.79
CA ARG A 27 -11.48 -16.29 -3.24
C ARG A 27 -11.57 -15.01 -2.43
N VAL A 28 -10.43 -14.54 -1.95
CA VAL A 28 -10.28 -13.27 -1.24
C VAL A 28 -9.18 -12.45 -1.90
N PRO A 29 -9.26 -11.11 -1.87
CA PRO A 29 -8.19 -10.25 -2.40
C PRO A 29 -6.87 -10.53 -1.69
N ALA A 30 -5.76 -10.63 -2.43
CA ALA A 30 -4.43 -10.69 -1.86
C ALA A 30 -4.05 -9.29 -1.35
N SER A 31 -4.28 -9.03 -0.07
CA SER A 31 -3.92 -7.79 0.61
C SER A 31 -3.46 -8.05 2.03
N TRP A 32 -2.65 -7.17 2.59
CA TRP A 32 -2.18 -7.30 3.96
C TRP A 32 -3.33 -7.31 4.98
N ALA A 33 -4.35 -6.46 4.75
CA ALA A 33 -5.55 -6.44 5.58
C ALA A 33 -6.31 -7.78 5.56
N THR A 34 -6.44 -8.41 4.39
CA THR A 34 -7.05 -9.73 4.25
C THR A 34 -6.23 -10.80 4.97
N CYS A 35 -4.89 -10.76 4.87
CA CYS A 35 -4.02 -11.71 5.58
C CYS A 35 -4.16 -11.58 7.09
N LEU A 36 -4.24 -10.36 7.63
CA LEU A 36 -4.48 -10.12 9.05
C LEU A 36 -5.86 -10.62 9.48
N ALA A 37 -6.91 -10.35 8.68
CA ALA A 37 -8.26 -10.84 8.96
C ALA A 37 -8.33 -12.37 8.97
N LEU A 38 -7.71 -13.04 8.00
CA LEU A 38 -7.62 -14.50 7.96
C LEU A 38 -6.90 -15.05 9.20
N ARG A 39 -5.75 -14.46 9.56
CA ARG A 39 -4.97 -14.90 10.72
C ARG A 39 -5.70 -14.72 12.04
N SER A 40 -6.43 -13.60 12.22
CA SER A 40 -7.23 -13.35 13.42
C SER A 40 -8.43 -14.27 13.54
N THR A 41 -9.06 -14.62 12.39
CA THR A 41 -10.28 -15.44 12.34
C THR A 41 -9.98 -16.92 12.50
N PHE A 42 -9.02 -17.45 11.73
CA PHE A 42 -8.73 -18.90 11.67
C PHE A 42 -7.61 -19.33 12.62
N LYS A 43 -6.81 -18.40 13.13
CA LYS A 43 -5.73 -18.67 14.10
C LYS A 43 -4.88 -19.90 13.73
N ASN A 44 -4.93 -20.94 14.55
CA ASN A 44 -4.15 -22.17 14.39
C ASN A 44 -4.68 -23.11 13.28
N ASP A 45 -5.92 -22.89 12.84
CA ASP A 45 -6.51 -23.67 11.74
C ASP A 45 -6.09 -23.16 10.35
N LEU A 46 -5.38 -21.99 10.30
CA LEU A 46 -4.92 -21.39 9.06
C LEU A 46 -3.61 -22.02 8.59
N VAL A 47 -3.65 -22.75 7.50
CA VAL A 47 -2.46 -23.24 6.80
C VAL A 47 -2.14 -22.30 5.64
N ILE A 48 -0.96 -21.70 5.66
CA ILE A 48 -0.51 -20.74 4.64
C ILE A 48 0.26 -21.49 3.56
N GLY A 49 -0.23 -21.44 2.33
CA GLY A 49 0.44 -22.05 1.19
C GLY A 49 1.68 -21.28 0.72
N PRO A 50 2.61 -21.94 0.00
CA PRO A 50 3.90 -21.36 -0.39
C PRO A 50 3.78 -20.06 -1.20
N ARG A 51 2.81 -19.97 -2.11
CA ARG A 51 2.59 -18.76 -2.93
C ARG A 51 2.20 -17.54 -2.10
N LEU A 52 1.42 -17.72 -1.04
CA LEU A 52 1.05 -16.61 -0.16
C LEU A 52 2.23 -16.24 0.75
N THR A 53 3.03 -17.20 1.18
CA THR A 53 4.26 -16.97 1.95
C THR A 53 5.25 -16.16 1.12
N GLU A 54 5.51 -16.56 -0.13
CA GLU A 54 6.40 -15.84 -1.06
C GLU A 54 5.90 -14.41 -1.31
N TRP A 55 4.61 -14.24 -1.60
CA TRP A 55 4.01 -12.91 -1.76
C TRP A 55 4.19 -12.05 -0.50
N ALA A 56 3.91 -12.59 0.69
CA ALA A 56 4.04 -11.87 1.94
C ALA A 56 5.50 -11.47 2.24
N THR A 57 6.45 -12.35 1.96
CA THR A 57 7.88 -12.07 2.09
C THR A 57 8.29 -10.95 1.15
N ASN A 58 7.87 -10.99 -0.11
CA ASN A 58 8.15 -9.95 -1.09
C ASN A 58 7.53 -8.60 -0.69
N GLU A 59 6.31 -8.57 -0.16
CA GLU A 59 5.68 -7.35 0.35
C GLU A 59 6.47 -6.76 1.55
N VAL A 60 6.91 -7.61 2.48
CA VAL A 60 7.72 -7.15 3.62
C VAL A 60 9.06 -6.62 3.14
N THR A 61 9.80 -7.41 2.38
CA THR A 61 11.17 -7.08 1.97
C THR A 61 11.22 -5.87 1.03
N ASN A 62 10.30 -5.78 0.05
CA ASN A 62 10.41 -4.79 -1.01
C ASN A 62 9.57 -3.52 -0.75
N ARG A 63 8.68 -3.52 0.24
CA ARG A 63 7.77 -2.40 0.48
C ARG A 63 7.70 -1.96 1.94
N ILE A 64 7.53 -2.88 2.88
CA ILE A 64 7.32 -2.53 4.29
C ILE A 64 8.64 -2.16 4.94
N THR A 65 9.67 -3.00 4.80
CA THR A 65 10.99 -2.74 5.37
C THR A 65 11.61 -1.46 4.80
N PRO A 66 11.71 -1.28 3.46
CA PRO A 66 12.26 -0.04 2.93
C PRO A 66 11.47 1.21 3.34
N ALA A 67 10.14 1.13 3.45
CA ALA A 67 9.33 2.25 3.90
C ALA A 67 9.57 2.60 5.38
N ASN A 68 9.95 1.63 6.20
CA ASN A 68 10.33 1.85 7.60
C ASN A 68 11.78 2.36 7.71
N ASP A 69 12.69 1.83 6.90
CA ASP A 69 14.12 2.18 6.88
C ASP A 69 14.35 3.61 6.34
N LEU A 70 13.43 4.14 5.53
CA LEU A 70 13.43 5.53 5.08
C LEU A 70 13.30 6.58 6.21
N ARG A 71 13.16 6.14 7.44
CA ARG A 71 13.38 7.01 8.60
C ARG A 71 14.87 7.36 8.78
N ASP A 72 15.78 6.55 8.22
CA ASP A 72 17.20 6.77 8.28
C ASP A 72 17.67 7.61 7.07
N LEU A 73 18.43 8.64 7.37
CA LEU A 73 18.74 9.82 6.54
C LEU A 73 19.46 9.56 5.19
N GLU A 74 20.03 8.39 4.98
CA GLU A 74 20.84 8.09 3.78
C GLU A 74 20.02 8.08 2.47
N ALA A 75 18.77 7.66 2.51
CA ALA A 75 17.90 7.70 1.32
C ALA A 75 17.49 9.13 0.90
N LEU A 76 17.83 10.14 1.71
CA LEU A 76 17.52 11.55 1.45
C LEU A 76 18.63 12.27 0.69
N GLU A 77 19.84 11.71 0.60
CA GLU A 77 20.97 12.33 -0.09
C GLU A 77 20.69 12.52 -1.57
N ASP A 78 20.03 11.56 -2.20
CA ASP A 78 19.63 11.61 -3.61
C ASP A 78 18.63 12.76 -3.93
N LEU A 79 17.92 13.25 -2.92
CA LEU A 79 17.00 14.39 -3.02
C LEU A 79 17.60 15.71 -2.52
N SER A 80 18.89 15.73 -2.19
CA SER A 80 19.58 16.90 -1.60
C SER A 80 19.60 18.11 -2.54
N ASN A 81 19.58 17.88 -3.85
CA ASN A 81 19.63 18.93 -4.88
C ASN A 81 18.23 19.47 -5.25
N GLU A 82 17.16 18.99 -4.65
CA GLU A 82 15.82 19.50 -4.88
C GLU A 82 15.47 20.64 -3.93
N ASP A 83 14.74 21.66 -4.42
CA ASP A 83 14.17 22.75 -3.61
C ASP A 83 13.04 22.24 -2.70
N LEU A 84 13.39 21.31 -1.82
CA LEU A 84 12.50 20.70 -0.85
C LEU A 84 13.05 20.83 0.56
N PHE A 85 12.16 21.12 1.51
CA PHE A 85 12.54 21.05 2.92
C PHE A 85 12.87 19.61 3.34
N PRO A 86 13.69 19.40 4.38
CA PRO A 86 14.08 18.04 4.82
C PRO A 86 12.92 17.09 5.07
N HIS A 87 11.84 17.54 5.71
CA HIS A 87 10.62 16.73 5.94
C HIS A 87 9.91 16.39 4.62
N GLN A 88 9.93 17.28 3.63
CA GLN A 88 9.33 17.01 2.32
C GLN A 88 10.13 15.98 1.55
N ARG A 89 11.45 16.00 1.61
CA ARG A 89 12.32 14.98 1.03
C ARG A 89 12.01 13.60 1.61
N ALA A 90 11.90 13.50 2.93
CA ALA A 90 11.50 12.27 3.61
C ALA A 90 10.12 11.78 3.13
N GLY A 91 9.14 12.66 2.99
CA GLY A 91 7.82 12.32 2.48
C GLY A 91 7.83 11.84 1.02
N VAL A 92 8.61 12.48 0.14
CA VAL A 92 8.79 12.06 -1.26
C VAL A 92 9.42 10.68 -1.34
N ALA A 93 10.50 10.44 -0.61
CA ALA A 93 11.17 9.13 -0.56
C ALA A 93 10.21 8.05 -0.04
N PHE A 94 9.51 8.32 1.05
CA PHE A 94 8.52 7.42 1.63
C PHE A 94 7.40 7.07 0.64
N LEU A 95 6.80 8.05 -0.03
CA LEU A 95 5.72 7.83 -1.00
C LEU A 95 6.20 7.00 -2.20
N ALA A 96 7.39 7.26 -2.71
CA ALA A 96 7.96 6.53 -3.84
C ALA A 96 8.18 5.04 -3.54
N VAL A 97 8.58 4.71 -2.31
CA VAL A 97 8.82 3.32 -1.89
C VAL A 97 7.52 2.62 -1.47
N ALA A 98 6.73 3.25 -0.62
CA ALA A 98 5.54 2.64 -0.04
C ALA A 98 4.41 2.40 -1.07
N ARG A 99 4.32 3.24 -2.10
CA ARG A 99 3.31 3.22 -3.20
C ARG A 99 1.85 3.28 -2.75
N ARG A 100 1.53 2.77 -1.58
CA ARG A 100 0.24 2.87 -0.88
C ARG A 100 0.52 3.40 0.51
N ALA A 101 0.29 4.69 0.71
CA ALA A 101 0.66 5.36 1.93
C ALA A 101 -0.35 6.44 2.31
N LEU A 102 -0.39 6.75 3.60
CA LEU A 102 -1.06 7.93 4.14
C LEU A 102 0.02 8.94 4.55
N LEU A 103 0.01 10.10 3.90
CA LEU A 103 0.87 11.23 4.28
C LEU A 103 0.11 12.09 5.29
N ALA A 104 0.38 11.89 6.58
CA ALA A 104 -0.34 12.48 7.70
C ALA A 104 0.32 13.74 8.28
N ASP A 105 1.08 14.48 7.47
CA ASP A 105 1.69 15.75 7.85
C ASP A 105 0.62 16.79 8.22
N GLU A 106 1.00 17.78 9.01
CA GLU A 106 0.12 18.90 9.36
C GLU A 106 -0.29 19.73 8.13
N PRO A 107 -1.41 20.45 8.18
CA PRO A 107 -1.79 21.41 7.14
C PRO A 107 -0.69 22.43 6.86
N GLY A 108 -0.42 22.70 5.58
CA GLY A 108 0.58 23.69 5.17
C GLY A 108 1.98 23.14 4.93
N LEU A 109 2.31 21.92 5.31
CA LEU A 109 3.65 21.33 5.14
C LEU A 109 3.95 20.83 3.71
N GLY A 110 3.14 21.21 2.74
CA GLY A 110 3.41 20.93 1.32
C GLY A 110 3.15 19.50 0.86
N LYS A 111 2.17 18.78 1.45
CA LYS A 111 1.79 17.42 1.03
C LYS A 111 1.54 17.26 -0.47
N THR A 112 0.94 18.27 -1.09
CA THR A 112 0.71 18.29 -2.55
C THR A 112 2.02 18.28 -3.34
N ALA A 113 2.99 19.08 -2.93
CA ALA A 113 4.31 19.12 -3.55
C ALA A 113 5.02 17.77 -3.38
N GLN A 114 4.95 17.18 -2.20
CA GLN A 114 5.53 15.85 -1.94
C GLN A 114 4.90 14.78 -2.84
N ALA A 115 3.57 14.76 -3.00
CA ALA A 115 2.88 13.81 -3.86
C ALA A 115 3.29 13.96 -5.34
N ILE A 116 3.34 15.20 -5.86
CA ILE A 116 3.75 15.48 -7.24
C ILE A 116 5.20 15.05 -7.47
N ARG A 117 6.11 15.37 -6.54
CA ARG A 117 7.52 14.97 -6.64
C ARG A 117 7.71 13.46 -6.57
N ALA A 118 6.95 12.78 -5.72
CA ALA A 118 6.98 11.31 -5.65
C ALA A 118 6.55 10.66 -6.97
N LEU A 119 5.48 11.16 -7.62
CA LEU A 119 5.06 10.67 -8.94
C LEU A 119 6.14 10.91 -10.00
N LYS A 120 6.74 12.10 -10.02
CA LYS A 120 7.83 12.43 -10.95
C LYS A 120 9.02 11.49 -10.75
N ARG A 121 9.44 11.26 -9.51
CA ARG A 121 10.53 10.33 -9.18
C ARG A 121 10.21 8.92 -9.65
N LEU A 122 9.01 8.42 -9.43
CA LEU A 122 8.59 7.10 -9.92
C LEU A 122 8.65 7.02 -11.44
N GLN A 123 8.24 8.08 -12.15
CA GLN A 123 8.34 8.15 -13.62
C GLN A 123 9.80 8.12 -14.09
N GLU A 124 10.69 8.85 -13.45
CA GLU A 124 12.14 8.87 -13.72
C GLU A 124 12.77 7.49 -13.47
N GLN A 125 12.23 6.72 -12.52
CA GLN A 125 12.62 5.33 -12.27
C GLN A 125 12.03 4.31 -13.26
N GLY A 126 11.30 4.77 -14.28
CA GLY A 126 10.73 3.93 -15.32
C GLY A 126 9.39 3.29 -14.96
N HIS A 127 8.71 3.77 -13.90
CA HIS A 127 7.37 3.30 -13.58
C HIS A 127 6.31 4.01 -14.41
N ASP A 128 5.30 3.27 -14.87
CA ASP A 128 4.12 3.85 -15.53
C ASP A 128 3.17 4.41 -14.45
N VAL A 129 3.23 5.72 -14.24
CA VAL A 129 2.46 6.43 -13.21
C VAL A 129 1.34 7.30 -13.79
N PHE A 130 1.25 7.40 -15.09
CA PHE A 130 0.22 8.18 -15.76
C PHE A 130 -0.65 7.31 -16.70
N PRO A 131 -1.97 7.63 -16.82
CA PRO A 131 -2.68 8.76 -16.20
C PRO A 131 -2.88 8.60 -14.68
N ALA A 132 -2.74 9.71 -13.94
CA ALA A 132 -2.97 9.75 -12.49
C ALA A 132 -4.36 10.32 -12.18
N LEU A 133 -5.12 9.67 -11.28
CA LEU A 133 -6.40 10.16 -10.78
C LEU A 133 -6.21 10.90 -9.46
N ILE A 134 -6.57 12.20 -9.43
CA ILE A 134 -6.50 13.02 -8.24
C ILE A 134 -7.92 13.35 -7.76
N VAL A 135 -8.23 12.95 -6.52
CA VAL A 135 -9.49 13.29 -5.86
C VAL A 135 -9.25 14.40 -4.85
N CYS A 136 -9.84 15.55 -5.06
CA CYS A 136 -9.67 16.72 -4.19
C CYS A 136 -10.97 17.57 -4.09
N PRO A 137 -11.11 18.41 -3.06
CA PRO A 137 -12.19 19.38 -2.99
C PRO A 137 -12.25 20.28 -4.23
N ASN A 138 -13.46 20.69 -4.63
CA ASN A 138 -13.69 21.46 -5.85
C ASN A 138 -12.86 22.76 -5.91
N THR A 139 -12.66 23.41 -4.78
CA THR A 139 -11.86 24.63 -4.62
C THR A 139 -10.38 24.44 -5.00
N LEU A 140 -9.85 23.22 -4.85
CA LEU A 140 -8.43 22.91 -5.12
C LEU A 140 -8.16 22.42 -6.54
N LYS A 141 -9.19 22.14 -7.35
CA LYS A 141 -9.01 21.62 -8.72
C LYS A 141 -8.13 22.51 -9.60
N LYS A 142 -8.21 23.83 -9.44
CA LYS A 142 -7.38 24.76 -10.22
C LYS A 142 -5.90 24.66 -9.88
N ASN A 143 -5.56 24.32 -8.63
CA ASN A 143 -4.18 24.21 -8.18
C ASN A 143 -3.50 22.95 -8.75
N TRP A 144 -4.28 21.91 -9.05
CA TRP A 144 -3.79 20.65 -9.64
C TRP A 144 -3.70 20.68 -11.18
N LYS A 145 -4.22 21.74 -11.83
CA LYS A 145 -4.16 21.91 -13.30
C LYS A 145 -2.94 22.68 -13.78
N ARG A 146 -2.16 23.25 -12.88
CA ARG A 146 -0.93 24.01 -13.18
C ARG A 146 0.29 23.11 -13.12
#